data_ae82ce15db76d2375a9558da0f2e67ef
#
_entry.id   ae82ce15db76d2375a9558da0f2e67ef
#
_cell.length_a   1.000
_cell.length_b   1.000
_cell.length_c   1.000
_cell.angle_alpha   90.00
_cell.angle_beta   90.00
_cell.angle_gamma   90.00
#
_symmetry.space_group_name_H-M   'P 1'
#
loop_
_entity.id
_entity.type
_entity.pdbx_description
1 polymer ?
#
loop_
_entity_poly.entity_id
_entity_poly.type
_entity_poly.pdbx_seq_one_letter_code
_entity_poly.pdbx_strand_id
1 'polypeptide(L)'
;MARIAVLGGTGYAGRHIVAEAVQRGHTVVSVARTLPAERVEGATYLEGTLLDVPSLVAELEGVDVVISAIAPRGDMQGLFRPNLAALNAVLPESVRLGVVGGAGGSLVAPGGPRVVDSGFPEEYKAEALEAIGVLEDLQADRSGRDWFFVHPAGGFGAFNPGERTGHYRVGGDVIVTDAEGESFISGPDFAIAMLDEIENPQHVRERFTVGY
;
A
#
# COMPACT_ATOMS: atom_id res chain seq x y z
N MET A 1 15.72 12.88 1.01
CA MET A 1 14.38 13.48 0.72
C MET A 1 13.95 13.00 -0.65
N ALA A 2 12.74 12.49 -0.78
CA ALA A 2 12.17 12.00 -2.03
C ALA A 2 10.88 12.75 -2.36
N ARG A 3 10.47 12.74 -3.63
CA ARG A 3 9.13 13.17 -4.07
C ARG A 3 8.26 11.93 -4.17
N ILE A 4 7.23 11.86 -3.32
CA ILE A 4 6.37 10.69 -3.14
C ILE A 4 4.95 11.02 -3.60
N ALA A 5 4.40 10.23 -4.51
CA ALA A 5 2.99 10.29 -4.87
C ALA A 5 2.22 9.17 -4.17
N VAL A 6 1.10 9.51 -3.52
CA VAL A 6 0.23 8.56 -2.82
C VAL A 6 -1.12 8.50 -3.53
N LEU A 7 -1.35 7.44 -4.29
CA LEU A 7 -2.64 7.16 -4.95
C LEU A 7 -3.62 6.62 -3.90
N GLY A 8 -4.78 7.23 -3.80
CA GLY A 8 -5.70 6.97 -2.70
C GLY A 8 -5.28 7.64 -1.38
N GLY A 9 -4.54 8.76 -1.47
CA GLY A 9 -3.99 9.47 -0.32
C GLY A 9 -5.01 10.07 0.65
N THR A 10 -6.30 10.03 0.33
CA THR A 10 -7.40 10.44 1.22
C THR A 10 -8.08 9.25 1.95
N GLY A 11 -7.75 8.01 1.54
CA GLY A 11 -8.21 6.79 2.20
C GLY A 11 -7.56 6.58 3.57
N TYR A 12 -7.98 5.51 4.29
CA TYR A 12 -7.45 5.22 5.63
C TYR A 12 -5.93 5.07 5.65
N ALA A 13 -5.37 4.15 4.86
CA ALA A 13 -3.92 3.96 4.78
C ALA A 13 -3.22 5.21 4.19
N GLY A 14 -3.75 5.70 3.06
CA GLY A 14 -3.14 6.78 2.31
C GLY A 14 -2.97 8.07 3.12
N ARG A 15 -3.98 8.48 3.91
CA ARG A 15 -3.87 9.70 4.73
C ARG A 15 -2.77 9.63 5.79
N HIS A 16 -2.56 8.45 6.39
CA HIS A 16 -1.49 8.26 7.36
C HIS A 16 -0.11 8.25 6.68
N ILE A 17 -0.01 7.65 5.50
CA ILE A 17 1.21 7.67 4.68
C ILE A 17 1.55 9.11 4.26
N VAL A 18 0.55 9.88 3.79
CA VAL A 18 0.74 11.31 3.45
C VAL A 18 1.24 12.10 4.66
N ALA A 19 0.60 11.94 5.83
CA ALA A 19 0.97 12.65 7.04
C ALA A 19 2.40 12.31 7.51
N GLU A 20 2.75 11.02 7.54
CA GLU A 20 4.07 10.56 7.93
C GLU A 20 5.16 11.04 6.95
N ALA A 21 4.88 10.97 5.64
CA ALA A 21 5.82 11.43 4.61
C ALA A 21 6.12 12.94 4.73
N VAL A 22 5.09 13.77 4.96
CA VAL A 22 5.26 15.21 5.20
C VAL A 22 6.03 15.46 6.49
N GLN A 23 5.70 14.74 7.57
CA GLN A 23 6.40 14.88 8.86
C GLN A 23 7.89 14.57 8.73
N ARG A 24 8.28 13.64 7.84
CA ARG A 24 9.68 13.29 7.55
C ARG A 24 10.36 14.24 6.55
N GLY A 25 9.65 15.26 6.06
CA GLY A 25 10.19 16.28 5.17
C GLY A 25 10.27 15.88 3.71
N HIS A 26 9.53 14.86 3.28
CA HIS A 26 9.39 14.52 1.85
C HIS A 26 8.49 15.52 1.13
N THR A 27 8.67 15.65 -0.18
CA THR A 27 7.71 16.35 -1.05
C THR A 27 6.58 15.37 -1.39
N VAL A 28 5.35 15.67 -0.97
CA VAL A 28 4.24 14.72 -1.06
C VAL A 28 3.15 15.21 -2.00
N VAL A 29 2.73 14.33 -2.90
CA VAL A 29 1.57 14.52 -3.78
C VAL A 29 0.52 13.46 -3.41
N SER A 30 -0.61 13.90 -2.87
CA SER A 30 -1.76 13.04 -2.56
C SER A 30 -2.74 13.07 -3.73
N VAL A 31 -2.97 11.92 -4.37
CA VAL A 31 -3.90 11.80 -5.49
C VAL A 31 -5.16 11.09 -5.03
N ALA A 32 -6.32 11.68 -5.30
CA ALA A 32 -7.63 11.12 -4.98
C ALA A 32 -8.70 11.55 -5.99
N ARG A 33 -9.78 10.79 -6.11
CA ARG A 33 -10.92 11.11 -7.00
C ARG A 33 -11.68 12.37 -6.57
N THR A 34 -11.63 12.69 -5.29
CA THR A 34 -12.26 13.87 -4.71
C THR A 34 -11.31 14.47 -3.69
N LEU A 35 -11.11 15.75 -3.77
CA LEU A 35 -10.23 16.46 -2.85
C LEU A 35 -10.89 16.56 -1.46
N PRO A 36 -10.17 16.27 -0.37
CA PRO A 36 -10.73 16.32 0.97
C PRO A 36 -10.88 17.76 1.44
N ALA A 37 -11.84 17.99 2.34
CA ALA A 37 -12.02 19.28 3.01
C ALA A 37 -10.83 19.58 3.95
N GLU A 38 -10.39 18.56 4.69
CA GLU A 38 -9.22 18.65 5.56
C GLU A 38 -8.00 18.09 4.85
N ARG A 39 -6.90 18.82 4.87
CA ARG A 39 -5.66 18.48 4.19
C ARG A 39 -4.49 18.49 5.15
N VAL A 40 -3.55 17.59 4.94
CA VAL A 40 -2.25 17.65 5.63
C VAL A 40 -1.49 18.86 5.10
N GLU A 41 -1.14 19.78 5.98
CA GLU A 41 -0.31 20.94 5.63
C GLU A 41 1.05 20.46 5.10
N GLY A 42 1.53 21.06 4.01
CA GLY A 42 2.77 20.64 3.35
C GLY A 42 2.61 19.57 2.26
N ALA A 43 1.44 18.94 2.11
CA ALA A 43 1.16 18.06 0.99
C ALA A 43 0.42 18.79 -0.14
N THR A 44 0.76 18.45 -1.39
CA THR A 44 -0.01 18.86 -2.57
C THR A 44 -1.12 17.85 -2.81
N TYR A 45 -2.33 18.31 -3.10
CA TYR A 45 -3.47 17.44 -3.39
C TYR A 45 -3.91 17.62 -4.84
N LEU A 46 -3.98 16.52 -5.58
CA LEU A 46 -4.43 16.46 -6.97
C LEU A 46 -5.66 15.58 -7.11
N GLU A 47 -6.57 16.00 -7.96
CA GLU A 47 -7.69 15.17 -8.38
C GLU A 47 -7.24 14.24 -9.48
N GLY A 48 -7.44 12.94 -9.30
CA GLY A 48 -7.03 11.92 -10.26
C GLY A 48 -7.53 10.53 -9.88
N THR A 49 -7.49 9.63 -10.84
CA THR A 49 -7.98 8.26 -10.69
C THR A 49 -7.07 7.27 -11.40
N LEU A 50 -6.90 6.09 -10.81
CA LEU A 50 -6.22 4.96 -11.46
C LEU A 50 -7.00 4.43 -12.69
N LEU A 51 -8.27 4.80 -12.85
CA LEU A 51 -9.08 4.44 -14.03
C LEU A 51 -8.70 5.24 -15.28
N ASP A 52 -7.95 6.33 -15.12
CA ASP A 52 -7.38 7.12 -16.24
C ASP A 52 -5.87 7.21 -16.08
N VAL A 53 -5.18 6.12 -16.41
CA VAL A 53 -3.73 6.00 -16.29
C VAL A 53 -2.97 7.05 -17.10
N PRO A 54 -3.36 7.40 -18.36
CA PRO A 54 -2.65 8.43 -19.12
C PRO A 54 -2.66 9.80 -18.44
N SER A 55 -3.80 10.27 -17.96
CA SER A 55 -3.90 11.54 -17.23
C SER A 55 -3.16 11.47 -15.89
N LEU A 56 -3.26 10.35 -15.19
CA LEU A 56 -2.57 10.15 -13.92
C LEU A 56 -1.05 10.24 -14.07
N VAL A 57 -0.48 9.59 -15.07
CA VAL A 57 0.98 9.58 -15.30
C VAL A 57 1.53 10.99 -15.56
N ALA A 58 0.78 11.85 -16.26
CA ALA A 58 1.17 13.23 -16.47
C ALA A 58 1.33 14.02 -15.16
N GLU A 59 0.50 13.72 -14.16
CA GLU A 59 0.57 14.35 -12.82
C GLU A 59 1.71 13.78 -11.94
N LEU A 60 2.28 12.64 -12.34
CA LEU A 60 3.35 11.95 -11.61
C LEU A 60 4.76 12.32 -12.12
N GLU A 61 4.89 13.34 -12.95
CA GLU A 61 6.20 13.76 -13.48
C GLU A 61 7.15 14.16 -12.34
N GLY A 62 8.36 13.59 -12.37
CA GLY A 62 9.42 13.89 -11.41
C GLY A 62 9.23 13.28 -10.02
N VAL A 63 8.33 12.30 -9.84
CA VAL A 63 8.26 11.53 -8.59
C VAL A 63 9.34 10.46 -8.53
N ASP A 64 9.86 10.21 -7.33
CA ASP A 64 10.81 9.14 -7.05
C ASP A 64 10.09 7.84 -6.67
N VAL A 65 8.95 7.97 -5.99
CA VAL A 65 8.17 6.84 -5.46
C VAL A 65 6.69 7.06 -5.71
N VAL A 66 6.00 6.04 -6.21
CA VAL A 66 4.54 5.98 -6.27
C VAL A 66 4.05 4.95 -5.26
N ILE A 67 3.15 5.34 -4.36
CA ILE A 67 2.49 4.42 -3.44
C ILE A 67 1.04 4.25 -3.86
N SER A 68 0.62 3.01 -4.14
CA SER A 68 -0.78 2.67 -4.30
C SER A 68 -1.37 2.28 -2.95
N ALA A 69 -2.19 3.16 -2.38
CA ALA A 69 -3.01 2.92 -1.19
C ALA A 69 -4.50 2.77 -1.55
N ILE A 70 -4.77 2.32 -2.78
CA ILE A 70 -6.11 2.06 -3.30
C ILE A 70 -6.51 0.63 -2.96
N ALA A 71 -7.70 0.47 -2.39
CA ALA A 71 -8.28 -0.85 -2.16
C ALA A 71 -9.14 -1.30 -3.36
N PRO A 72 -9.10 -2.59 -3.76
CA PRO A 72 -9.91 -3.15 -4.85
C PRO A 72 -11.38 -3.34 -4.44
N ARG A 73 -12.05 -2.25 -4.08
CA ARG A 73 -13.45 -2.24 -3.64
C ARG A 73 -14.24 -1.11 -4.29
N GLY A 74 -15.56 -1.21 -4.28
CA GLY A 74 -16.45 -0.23 -4.93
C GLY A 74 -16.14 -0.15 -6.41
N ASP A 75 -15.93 1.06 -6.93
CA ASP A 75 -15.64 1.30 -8.35
C ASP A 75 -14.32 0.67 -8.83
N MET A 76 -13.45 0.29 -7.91
CA MET A 76 -12.16 -0.34 -8.23
C MET A 76 -12.22 -1.86 -8.28
N GLN A 77 -13.32 -2.48 -7.83
CA GLN A 77 -13.45 -3.94 -7.84
C GLN A 77 -13.38 -4.50 -9.28
N GLY A 78 -12.46 -5.41 -9.52
CA GLY A 78 -12.16 -5.97 -10.84
C GLY A 78 -11.42 -5.04 -11.79
N LEU A 79 -11.22 -3.78 -11.41
CA LEU A 79 -10.50 -2.77 -12.20
C LEU A 79 -9.15 -2.38 -11.60
N PHE A 80 -8.93 -2.66 -10.32
CA PHE A 80 -7.69 -2.29 -9.64
C PHE A 80 -6.47 -2.99 -10.25
N ARG A 81 -6.50 -4.33 -10.35
CA ARG A 81 -5.38 -5.13 -10.90
C ARG A 81 -4.99 -4.70 -12.32
N PRO A 82 -5.89 -4.66 -13.33
CA PRO A 82 -5.51 -4.30 -14.68
C PRO A 82 -5.02 -2.85 -14.80
N ASN A 83 -5.59 -1.90 -14.06
CA ASN A 83 -5.17 -0.52 -14.12
C ASN A 83 -3.84 -0.27 -13.39
N LEU A 84 -3.56 -0.99 -12.28
CA LEU A 84 -2.25 -0.90 -11.63
C LEU A 84 -1.16 -1.54 -12.49
N ALA A 85 -1.45 -2.64 -13.20
CA ALA A 85 -0.54 -3.22 -14.17
C ALA A 85 -0.26 -2.25 -15.34
N ALA A 86 -1.29 -1.56 -15.85
CA ALA A 86 -1.13 -0.53 -16.87
C ALA A 86 -0.27 0.64 -16.38
N LEU A 87 -0.48 1.11 -15.15
CA LEU A 87 0.35 2.14 -14.53
C LEU A 87 1.81 1.67 -14.41
N ASN A 88 2.01 0.45 -13.86
CA ASN A 88 3.36 -0.12 -13.73
C ASN A 88 4.08 -0.20 -15.08
N ALA A 89 3.40 -0.50 -16.16
CA ALA A 89 4.00 -0.61 -17.49
C ALA A 89 4.50 0.72 -18.07
N VAL A 90 3.93 1.85 -17.65
CA VAL A 90 4.23 3.18 -18.24
C VAL A 90 5.03 4.11 -17.32
N LEU A 91 5.12 3.81 -16.02
CA LEU A 91 5.98 4.57 -15.11
C LEU A 91 7.45 4.45 -15.54
N PRO A 92 8.29 5.50 -15.38
CA PRO A 92 9.74 5.40 -15.59
C PRO A 92 10.37 4.30 -14.72
N GLU A 93 11.39 3.58 -15.25
CA GLU A 93 12.07 2.52 -14.48
C GLU A 93 12.72 3.02 -13.18
N SER A 94 13.09 4.30 -13.13
CA SER A 94 13.66 4.94 -11.94
C SER A 94 12.65 5.17 -10.82
N VAL A 95 11.36 5.08 -11.11
CA VAL A 95 10.29 5.27 -10.10
C VAL A 95 10.04 3.98 -9.37
N ARG A 96 10.20 3.97 -8.05
CA ARG A 96 9.88 2.83 -7.20
C ARG A 96 8.38 2.73 -6.95
N LEU A 97 7.80 1.55 -7.06
CA LEU A 97 6.37 1.30 -6.80
C LEU A 97 6.17 0.62 -5.44
N GLY A 98 5.49 1.29 -4.51
CA GLY A 98 5.02 0.70 -3.26
C GLY A 98 3.53 0.36 -3.35
N VAL A 99 3.12 -0.81 -2.87
CA VAL A 99 1.72 -1.21 -2.87
C VAL A 99 1.28 -1.58 -1.46
N VAL A 100 0.20 -0.94 -1.01
CA VAL A 100 -0.52 -1.36 0.19
C VAL A 100 -1.41 -2.53 -0.19
N GLY A 101 -1.07 -3.70 0.31
CA GLY A 101 -1.83 -4.93 0.12
C GLY A 101 -2.90 -5.13 1.17
N GLY A 102 -3.28 -6.38 1.37
CA GLY A 102 -4.18 -6.83 2.43
C GLY A 102 -3.64 -8.07 3.14
N ALA A 103 -4.07 -8.32 4.36
CA ALA A 103 -3.65 -9.46 5.17
C ALA A 103 -3.91 -10.82 4.49
N GLY A 104 -4.93 -10.90 3.63
CA GLY A 104 -5.33 -12.15 2.96
C GLY A 104 -4.23 -12.82 2.15
N GLY A 105 -3.23 -12.06 1.67
CA GLY A 105 -2.10 -12.58 0.89
C GLY A 105 -0.95 -13.12 1.73
N SER A 106 -0.91 -12.83 3.04
CA SER A 106 0.10 -13.33 3.97
C SER A 106 -0.07 -14.85 4.20
N LEU A 107 0.99 -15.55 4.59
CA LEU A 107 0.92 -16.94 5.02
C LEU A 107 0.51 -17.01 6.50
N VAL A 108 -0.24 -18.04 6.90
CA VAL A 108 -0.58 -18.29 8.31
C VAL A 108 0.60 -18.82 9.11
N ALA A 109 1.57 -19.47 8.45
CA ALA A 109 2.81 -19.99 9.01
C ALA A 109 3.85 -20.16 7.88
N PRO A 110 5.14 -20.33 8.19
CA PRO A 110 6.16 -20.58 7.18
C PRO A 110 5.82 -21.80 6.30
N GLY A 111 5.68 -21.59 4.98
CA GLY A 111 5.28 -22.62 4.03
C GLY A 111 3.82 -23.07 4.14
N GLY A 112 3.02 -22.44 4.99
CA GLY A 112 1.59 -22.71 5.17
C GLY A 112 0.72 -22.09 4.08
N PRO A 113 -0.61 -22.25 4.18
CA PRO A 113 -1.56 -21.62 3.26
C PRO A 113 -1.61 -20.11 3.48
N ARG A 114 -2.19 -19.41 2.51
CA ARG A 114 -2.50 -17.99 2.66
C ARG A 114 -3.67 -17.81 3.64
N VAL A 115 -3.71 -16.65 4.28
CA VAL A 115 -4.81 -16.26 5.19
C VAL A 115 -6.16 -16.34 4.46
N VAL A 116 -6.21 -15.91 3.18
CA VAL A 116 -7.44 -15.96 2.36
C VAL A 116 -7.96 -17.40 2.14
N ASP A 117 -7.11 -18.38 2.24
CA ASP A 117 -7.44 -19.80 2.06
C ASP A 117 -7.75 -20.51 3.41
N SER A 118 -7.74 -19.77 4.54
CA SER A 118 -7.77 -20.29 5.91
C SER A 118 -8.90 -19.67 6.74
N GLY A 119 -10.16 -19.83 6.29
CA GLY A 119 -11.33 -19.32 7.04
C GLY A 119 -11.57 -17.82 6.90
N PHE A 120 -11.12 -17.23 5.81
CA PHE A 120 -11.27 -15.80 5.53
C PHE A 120 -12.74 -15.41 5.29
N PRO A 121 -13.23 -14.25 5.78
CA PRO A 121 -14.60 -13.81 5.56
C PRO A 121 -14.91 -13.66 4.07
N GLU A 122 -16.01 -14.29 3.61
CA GLU A 122 -16.36 -14.36 2.20
C GLU A 122 -16.59 -12.98 1.57
N GLU A 123 -17.13 -12.04 2.35
CA GLU A 123 -17.39 -10.66 1.90
C GLU A 123 -16.13 -9.88 1.48
N TYR A 124 -14.95 -10.24 2.01
CA TYR A 124 -13.68 -9.58 1.67
C TYR A 124 -12.81 -10.39 0.72
N LYS A 125 -13.25 -11.62 0.36
CA LYS A 125 -12.42 -12.55 -0.40
C LYS A 125 -12.12 -12.07 -1.82
N ALA A 126 -13.08 -11.47 -2.49
CA ALA A 126 -12.89 -10.92 -3.83
C ALA A 126 -11.83 -9.81 -3.85
N GLU A 127 -11.89 -8.89 -2.87
CA GLU A 127 -10.91 -7.83 -2.68
C GLU A 127 -9.50 -8.42 -2.39
N ALA A 128 -9.44 -9.40 -1.49
CA ALA A 128 -8.18 -10.04 -1.13
C ALA A 128 -7.53 -10.76 -2.32
N LEU A 129 -8.31 -11.50 -3.10
CA LEU A 129 -7.82 -12.21 -4.28
C LEU A 129 -7.35 -11.25 -5.38
N GLU A 130 -8.02 -10.12 -5.59
CA GLU A 130 -7.58 -9.11 -6.55
C GLU A 130 -6.24 -8.47 -6.13
N ALA A 131 -6.09 -8.14 -4.84
CA ALA A 131 -4.82 -7.63 -4.31
C ALA A 131 -3.68 -8.67 -4.40
N ILE A 132 -3.98 -9.94 -4.18
CA ILE A 132 -3.02 -11.05 -4.39
C ILE A 132 -2.61 -11.13 -5.85
N GLY A 133 -3.57 -11.01 -6.78
CA GLY A 133 -3.27 -10.98 -8.21
C GLY A 133 -2.32 -9.84 -8.61
N VAL A 134 -2.41 -8.67 -7.98
CA VAL A 134 -1.44 -7.59 -8.17
C VAL A 134 -0.03 -8.02 -7.74
N LEU A 135 0.10 -8.67 -6.59
CA LEU A 135 1.39 -9.19 -6.14
C LEU A 135 1.97 -10.21 -7.11
N GLU A 136 1.14 -11.13 -7.63
CA GLU A 136 1.54 -12.12 -8.63
C GLU A 136 2.04 -11.45 -9.92
N ASP A 137 1.36 -10.39 -10.39
CA ASP A 137 1.77 -9.61 -11.56
C ASP A 137 3.14 -8.92 -11.33
N LEU A 138 3.35 -8.32 -10.15
CA LEU A 138 4.62 -7.69 -9.79
C LEU A 138 5.77 -8.72 -9.69
N GLN A 139 5.51 -9.89 -9.15
CA GLN A 139 6.49 -10.99 -9.08
C GLN A 139 6.85 -11.55 -10.47
N ALA A 140 5.89 -11.53 -11.40
CA ALA A 140 6.07 -11.97 -12.79
C ALA A 140 6.72 -10.89 -13.67
N ASP A 141 6.71 -9.63 -13.24
CA ASP A 141 7.25 -8.51 -14.01
C ASP A 141 8.76 -8.64 -14.24
N ARG A 142 9.19 -8.41 -15.48
CA ARG A 142 10.58 -8.49 -15.94
C ARG A 142 11.16 -7.13 -16.37
N SER A 143 10.44 -6.04 -16.14
CA SER A 143 10.87 -4.68 -16.51
C SER A 143 12.15 -4.22 -15.79
N GLY A 144 12.46 -4.83 -14.63
CA GLY A 144 13.59 -4.42 -13.79
C GLY A 144 13.21 -3.35 -12.75
N ARG A 145 11.99 -2.80 -12.82
CA ARG A 145 11.50 -1.81 -11.84
C ARG A 145 11.59 -2.33 -10.42
N ASP A 146 12.05 -1.49 -9.52
CA ASP A 146 11.97 -1.75 -8.08
C ASP A 146 10.55 -1.54 -7.57
N TRP A 147 10.10 -2.49 -6.76
CA TRP A 147 8.81 -2.44 -6.09
C TRP A 147 8.87 -3.11 -4.71
N PHE A 148 7.96 -2.73 -3.85
CA PHE A 148 7.69 -3.43 -2.59
C PHE A 148 6.17 -3.54 -2.35
N PHE A 149 5.77 -4.61 -1.70
CA PHE A 149 4.36 -4.88 -1.42
C PHE A 149 4.19 -5.18 0.07
N VAL A 150 3.40 -4.37 0.77
CA VAL A 150 3.25 -4.48 2.23
C VAL A 150 1.89 -5.06 2.57
N HIS A 151 1.92 -6.23 3.22
CA HIS A 151 0.73 -6.81 3.82
C HIS A 151 0.55 -6.24 5.23
N PRO A 152 -0.51 -5.47 5.51
CA PRO A 152 -0.84 -5.09 6.87
C PRO A 152 -1.33 -6.29 7.68
N ALA A 153 -1.35 -6.15 8.99
CA ALA A 153 -1.97 -7.08 9.91
C ALA A 153 -3.48 -7.25 9.65
N GLY A 154 -4.09 -8.34 10.13
CA GLY A 154 -5.49 -8.68 9.89
C GLY A 154 -6.49 -7.64 10.40
N GLY A 155 -6.19 -7.00 11.52
CA GLY A 155 -7.00 -5.95 12.13
C GLY A 155 -6.76 -4.53 11.60
N PHE A 156 -6.06 -4.36 10.46
CA PHE A 156 -5.77 -3.05 9.88
C PHE A 156 -6.97 -2.46 9.16
N GLY A 157 -7.40 -1.26 9.54
CA GLY A 157 -8.47 -0.54 8.85
C GLY A 157 -9.12 0.56 9.70
N ALA A 158 -9.97 1.36 9.08
CA ALA A 158 -10.69 2.45 9.76
C ALA A 158 -11.65 1.97 10.86
N PHE A 159 -12.05 0.69 10.82
CA PHE A 159 -12.88 0.04 11.84
C PHE A 159 -12.11 -0.24 13.14
N ASN A 160 -10.79 -0.26 13.07
CA ASN A 160 -9.88 -0.48 14.19
C ASN A 160 -8.65 0.43 14.05
N PRO A 161 -8.80 1.76 14.26
CA PRO A 161 -7.78 2.75 13.88
C PRO A 161 -6.50 2.65 14.71
N GLY A 162 -6.60 2.32 15.99
CA GLY A 162 -5.47 2.32 16.93
C GLY A 162 -4.81 3.68 17.13
N GLU A 163 -3.74 3.69 17.88
CA GLU A 163 -2.93 4.86 18.16
C GLU A 163 -1.50 4.69 17.62
N ARG A 164 -0.77 5.80 17.46
CA ARG A 164 0.64 5.77 17.12
C ARG A 164 1.47 5.31 18.32
N THR A 165 2.14 4.18 18.19
CA THR A 165 3.07 3.64 19.19
C THR A 165 4.53 3.92 18.84
N GLY A 166 4.82 4.12 17.56
CA GLY A 166 6.16 4.26 17.02
C GLY A 166 6.91 2.91 16.87
N HIS A 167 6.21 1.79 17.01
CA HIS A 167 6.80 0.45 16.95
C HIS A 167 5.98 -0.46 16.03
N TYR A 168 6.67 -1.35 15.34
CA TYR A 168 6.07 -2.43 14.57
C TYR A 168 7.07 -3.57 14.41
N ARG A 169 6.59 -4.73 13.99
CA ARG A 169 7.41 -5.90 13.62
C ARG A 169 7.22 -6.20 12.14
N VAL A 170 8.28 -6.74 11.52
CA VAL A 170 8.25 -7.25 10.14
C VAL A 170 8.23 -8.77 10.19
N GLY A 171 7.32 -9.41 9.46
CA GLY A 171 7.10 -10.85 9.47
C GLY A 171 7.47 -11.58 8.15
N GLY A 172 8.12 -10.93 7.21
CA GLY A 172 8.41 -11.50 5.90
C GLY A 172 7.14 -11.90 5.16
N ASP A 173 6.95 -13.21 4.90
CA ASP A 173 5.75 -13.74 4.24
C ASP A 173 4.60 -14.07 5.20
N VAL A 174 4.91 -14.25 6.49
CA VAL A 174 3.94 -14.72 7.49
C VAL A 174 3.23 -13.54 8.14
N ILE A 175 1.93 -13.67 8.36
CA ILE A 175 1.16 -12.67 9.08
C ILE A 175 1.75 -12.44 10.48
N VAL A 176 1.90 -11.18 10.87
CA VAL A 176 2.39 -10.85 12.21
C VAL A 176 1.23 -10.95 13.20
N THR A 177 1.44 -11.67 14.28
CA THR A 177 0.49 -11.80 15.40
C THR A 177 1.22 -11.57 16.73
N ASP A 178 0.49 -11.15 17.74
CA ASP A 178 0.97 -11.12 19.12
C ASP A 178 0.99 -12.51 19.77
N ALA A 179 1.25 -12.56 21.07
CA ALA A 179 1.32 -13.82 21.84
C ALA A 179 -0.06 -14.48 22.01
N GLU A 180 -1.13 -13.72 21.90
CA GLU A 180 -2.52 -14.17 21.97
C GLU A 180 -3.05 -14.62 20.60
N GLY A 181 -2.27 -14.40 19.52
CA GLY A 181 -2.64 -14.75 18.15
C GLY A 181 -3.42 -13.65 17.42
N GLU A 182 -3.57 -12.48 18.04
CA GLU A 182 -4.22 -11.34 17.41
C GLU A 182 -3.28 -10.64 16.44
N SER A 183 -3.82 -10.20 15.29
CA SER A 183 -3.07 -9.54 14.25
C SER A 183 -3.57 -8.12 14.07
N PHE A 184 -2.77 -7.15 14.48
CA PHE A 184 -3.15 -5.73 14.42
C PHE A 184 -1.97 -4.81 14.14
N ILE A 185 -2.24 -3.69 13.48
CA ILE A 185 -1.38 -2.53 13.35
C ILE A 185 -2.24 -1.27 13.17
N SER A 186 -1.85 -0.17 13.81
CA SER A 186 -2.51 1.13 13.61
C SER A 186 -2.17 1.74 12.24
N GLY A 187 -3.02 2.65 11.77
CA GLY A 187 -2.73 3.41 10.54
C GLY A 187 -1.44 4.22 10.62
N PRO A 188 -1.18 4.96 11.72
CA PRO A 188 0.07 5.69 11.90
C PRO A 188 1.32 4.80 11.89
N ASP A 189 1.30 3.64 12.56
CA ASP A 189 2.48 2.78 12.63
C ASP A 189 2.70 1.99 11.33
N PHE A 190 1.61 1.65 10.61
CA PHE A 190 1.71 1.15 9.24
C PHE A 190 2.40 2.17 8.32
N ALA A 191 2.06 3.46 8.46
CA ALA A 191 2.71 4.52 7.69
C ALA A 191 4.21 4.65 8.02
N ILE A 192 4.60 4.48 9.30
CA ILE A 192 6.02 4.41 9.68
C ILE A 192 6.72 3.30 8.90
N ALA A 193 6.17 2.07 8.90
CA ALA A 193 6.75 0.94 8.17
C ALA A 193 6.91 1.22 6.67
N MET A 194 5.91 1.84 6.05
CA MET A 194 5.96 2.24 4.64
C MET A 194 7.08 3.23 4.36
N LEU A 195 7.23 4.26 5.20
CA LEU A 195 8.24 5.30 5.02
C LEU A 195 9.65 4.78 5.36
N ASP A 196 9.80 3.92 6.36
CA ASP A 196 11.09 3.26 6.67
C ASP A 196 11.59 2.46 5.47
N GLU A 197 10.70 1.73 4.78
CA GLU A 197 11.04 0.98 3.57
C GLU A 197 11.38 1.90 2.38
N ILE A 198 10.78 3.07 2.29
CA ILE A 198 11.11 4.06 1.25
C ILE A 198 12.47 4.68 1.50
N GLU A 199 12.75 5.09 2.74
CA GLU A 199 13.99 5.77 3.12
C GLU A 199 15.18 4.83 3.20
N ASN A 200 14.93 3.57 3.56
CA ASN A 200 15.96 2.56 3.80
C ASN A 200 15.53 1.20 3.24
N PRO A 201 15.56 1.03 1.92
CA PRO A 201 15.04 -0.16 1.22
C PRO A 201 15.67 -1.46 1.73
N GLN A 202 14.82 -2.34 2.24
CA GLN A 202 15.19 -3.70 2.67
C GLN A 202 14.53 -4.77 1.78
N HIS A 203 13.44 -4.40 1.08
CA HIS A 203 12.61 -5.32 0.31
C HIS A 203 12.54 -4.85 -1.15
N VAL A 204 13.53 -5.27 -1.94
CA VAL A 204 13.63 -4.95 -3.38
C VAL A 204 12.96 -6.05 -4.19
N ARG A 205 11.87 -5.74 -4.88
CA ARG A 205 11.02 -6.69 -5.62
C ARG A 205 10.50 -7.82 -4.72
N GLU A 206 10.11 -7.43 -3.51
CA GLU A 206 9.68 -8.35 -2.47
C GLU A 206 8.40 -7.86 -1.78
N ARG A 207 7.70 -8.79 -1.16
CA ARG A 207 6.62 -8.51 -0.22
C ARG A 207 7.11 -8.68 1.21
N PHE A 208 6.45 -8.01 2.13
CA PHE A 208 6.63 -8.25 3.56
C PHE A 208 5.34 -7.96 4.32
N THR A 209 5.28 -8.46 5.56
CA THR A 209 4.15 -8.27 6.46
C THR A 209 4.54 -7.37 7.60
N VAL A 210 3.59 -6.59 8.12
CA VAL A 210 3.80 -5.72 9.27
C VAL A 210 2.66 -5.84 10.28
N GLY A 211 3.01 -5.79 11.58
CA GLY A 211 2.06 -5.88 12.70
C GLY A 211 2.72 -5.62 14.03
N TYR A 212 1.99 -5.75 15.14
CA TYR A 212 2.52 -5.68 16.50
C TYR A 212 2.89 -7.04 17.03
#